data_17dd66e767761acc2bde70186405f83f
#
_entry.id   17dd66e767761acc2bde70186405f83f
#
_cell.length_a   1.000
_cell.length_b   1.000
_cell.length_c   1.000
_cell.angle_alpha   90.00
_cell.angle_beta   90.00
_cell.angle_gamma   90.00
#
_symmetry.space_group_name_H-M   'P 1'
#
loop_
_entity.id
_entity.type
_entity.pdbx_description
1 polymer ?
#
loop_
_entity_poly.entity_id
_entity_poly.type
_entity_poly.pdbx_seq_one_letter_code
_entity_poly.pdbx_strand_id
1 'polypeptide(L)'
;MTTDKRSARAIDELQMWGQRVAARLSRHRKRFDIHTELERLDISLEKDDPRVLRILDEITAREARGYTYDGADASFELIARRLIGEVPRYFAVESCDVVDVHYAAGGGPALATEASVLVHVNGDRSPFWSNAEGAGPMEAIERALRKALGCYQKHLKDFEFVDYEVRLLTHPDGAMTRVRIESRSRATGEHWFTVGVAPNILDASFEALVESINYTLLKSNAEAPHALAS
;
A
#
# COMPACT_ATOMS: atom_id res chain seq x y z
N MET A 1 19.84 -48.02 3.24
CA MET A 1 20.22 -47.16 4.40
C MET A 1 20.38 -45.64 4.00
N THR A 2 19.89 -45.19 2.86
CA THR A 2 20.07 -43.79 2.41
C THR A 2 18.81 -42.91 2.52
N THR A 3 17.65 -43.50 2.74
CA THR A 3 16.35 -42.73 2.80
C THR A 3 16.14 -42.04 4.16
N ASP A 4 16.72 -42.60 5.21
CA ASP A 4 16.54 -42.13 6.62
C ASP A 4 17.28 -40.79 6.89
N LYS A 5 18.45 -40.59 6.31
CA LYS A 5 19.23 -39.35 6.47
C LYS A 5 18.64 -38.13 5.77
N ARG A 6 17.85 -38.31 4.70
CA ARG A 6 17.16 -37.20 4.03
C ARG A 6 15.94 -36.72 4.82
N SER A 7 15.18 -37.67 5.38
CA SER A 7 14.04 -37.34 6.24
C SER A 7 14.46 -36.65 7.54
N ALA A 8 15.54 -37.09 8.18
CA ALA A 8 16.08 -36.45 9.39
C ALA A 8 16.56 -35.01 9.13
N ARG A 9 17.24 -34.76 7.97
CA ARG A 9 17.65 -33.40 7.58
C ARG A 9 16.47 -32.47 7.31
N ALA A 10 15.42 -32.96 6.64
CA ALA A 10 14.22 -32.17 6.35
C ALA A 10 13.47 -31.81 7.65
N ILE A 11 13.44 -32.72 8.64
CA ILE A 11 12.84 -32.46 9.96
C ILE A 11 13.67 -31.44 10.73
N ASP A 12 15.00 -31.54 10.72
CA ASP A 12 15.90 -30.57 11.35
C ASP A 12 15.79 -29.17 10.72
N GLU A 13 15.68 -29.08 9.40
CA GLU A 13 15.50 -27.83 8.67
C GLU A 13 14.13 -27.18 9.00
N LEU A 14 13.06 -27.97 9.09
CA LEU A 14 11.73 -27.51 9.50
C LEU A 14 11.71 -27.05 10.98
N GLN A 15 12.41 -27.75 11.86
CA GLN A 15 12.53 -27.35 13.27
C GLN A 15 13.36 -26.07 13.42
N MET A 16 14.47 -25.96 12.70
CA MET A 16 15.30 -24.74 12.68
C MET A 16 14.55 -23.56 12.06
N TRP A 17 13.74 -23.80 11.02
CA TRP A 17 12.87 -22.79 10.43
C TRP A 17 11.81 -22.33 11.43
N GLY A 18 11.12 -23.27 12.09
CA GLY A 18 10.15 -22.98 13.14
C GLY A 18 10.74 -22.19 14.33
N GLN A 19 11.96 -22.52 14.77
CA GLN A 19 12.66 -21.78 15.82
C GLN A 19 13.07 -20.37 15.37
N ARG A 20 13.48 -20.19 14.12
CA ARG A 20 13.79 -18.86 13.54
C ARG A 20 12.55 -17.99 13.42
N VAL A 21 11.42 -18.57 13.01
CA VAL A 21 10.11 -17.90 12.96
C VAL A 21 9.67 -17.52 14.37
N ALA A 22 9.73 -18.44 15.33
CA ALA A 22 9.38 -18.18 16.73
C ALA A 22 10.28 -17.10 17.37
N ALA A 23 11.58 -17.10 17.08
CA ALA A 23 12.52 -16.08 17.57
C ALA A 23 12.31 -14.72 16.90
N ARG A 24 11.83 -14.68 15.66
CA ARG A 24 11.46 -13.47 14.93
C ARG A 24 10.15 -12.91 15.47
N LEU A 25 9.16 -13.78 15.70
CA LEU A 25 7.89 -13.46 16.35
C LEU A 25 8.07 -12.94 17.78
N SER A 26 9.01 -13.48 18.55
CA SER A 26 9.27 -13.01 19.92
C SER A 26 9.95 -11.65 19.98
N ARG A 27 10.72 -11.25 18.96
CA ARG A 27 11.28 -9.90 18.81
C ARG A 27 10.23 -8.89 18.40
N HIS A 28 9.26 -9.27 17.54
CA HIS A 28 8.12 -8.43 17.17
C HIS A 28 7.11 -8.31 18.32
N ARG A 29 6.84 -9.38 19.07
CA ARG A 29 5.96 -9.35 20.26
C ARG A 29 6.37 -8.31 21.30
N LYS A 30 7.65 -7.97 21.40
CA LYS A 30 8.11 -6.92 22.34
C LYS A 30 7.90 -5.49 21.82
N ARG A 31 7.67 -5.31 20.52
CA ARG A 31 7.59 -4.00 19.88
C ARG A 31 6.19 -3.67 19.34
N PHE A 32 5.39 -4.71 19.06
CA PHE A 32 4.10 -4.58 18.39
C PHE A 32 3.16 -5.69 18.90
N ASP A 33 2.21 -5.33 19.76
CA ASP A 33 1.15 -6.25 20.17
C ASP A 33 0.02 -6.15 19.15
N ILE A 34 -0.06 -7.13 18.25
CA ILE A 34 -1.05 -7.15 17.16
C ILE A 34 -2.49 -7.08 17.68
N HIS A 35 -2.78 -7.68 18.83
CA HIS A 35 -4.13 -7.64 19.38
C HIS A 35 -4.51 -6.23 19.83
N THR A 36 -3.60 -5.54 20.52
CA THR A 36 -3.79 -4.15 20.92
C THR A 36 -4.00 -3.25 19.70
N GLU A 37 -3.25 -3.48 18.61
CA GLU A 37 -3.43 -2.70 17.38
C GLU A 37 -4.74 -3.00 16.67
N LEU A 38 -5.16 -4.27 16.61
CA LEU A 38 -6.44 -4.65 16.02
C LEU A 38 -7.62 -4.08 16.85
N GLU A 39 -7.55 -4.15 18.17
CA GLU A 39 -8.55 -3.53 19.06
C GLU A 39 -8.64 -2.01 18.86
N ARG A 40 -7.50 -1.32 18.67
CA ARG A 40 -7.46 0.13 18.38
C ARG A 40 -8.15 0.47 17.06
N LEU A 41 -8.21 -0.46 16.13
CA LEU A 41 -8.87 -0.31 14.83
C LEU A 41 -10.32 -0.81 14.83
N ASP A 42 -10.89 -1.12 15.99
CA ASP A 42 -12.21 -1.75 16.12
C ASP A 42 -12.33 -3.08 15.35
N ILE A 43 -11.22 -3.81 15.19
CA ILE A 43 -11.18 -5.15 14.60
C ILE A 43 -11.16 -6.17 15.73
N SER A 44 -12.34 -6.75 16.00
CA SER A 44 -12.49 -7.75 17.04
C SER A 44 -12.25 -9.15 16.49
N LEU A 45 -11.08 -9.72 16.81
CA LEU A 45 -10.72 -11.11 16.49
C LEU A 45 -10.33 -11.84 17.78
N GLU A 46 -10.73 -13.10 17.90
CA GLU A 46 -10.28 -13.97 19.02
C GLU A 46 -8.78 -14.24 18.91
N LYS A 47 -8.13 -14.48 20.08
CA LYS A 47 -6.66 -14.67 20.11
C LYS A 47 -6.18 -15.84 19.26
N ASP A 48 -7.02 -16.85 19.10
CA ASP A 48 -6.71 -18.06 18.32
C ASP A 48 -7.29 -18.02 16.90
N ASP A 49 -7.81 -16.88 16.45
CA ASP A 49 -8.36 -16.74 15.11
C ASP A 49 -7.25 -16.89 14.05
N PRO A 50 -7.38 -17.82 13.08
CA PRO A 50 -6.36 -18.03 12.05
C PRO A 50 -6.07 -16.78 11.21
N ARG A 51 -6.99 -15.80 11.16
CA ARG A 51 -6.80 -14.54 10.45
C ARG A 51 -5.74 -13.68 11.11
N VAL A 52 -5.61 -13.72 12.45
CA VAL A 52 -4.56 -12.99 13.19
C VAL A 52 -3.17 -13.46 12.76
N LEU A 53 -2.98 -14.78 12.61
CA LEU A 53 -1.70 -15.33 12.14
C LEU A 53 -1.39 -14.87 10.71
N ARG A 54 -2.38 -14.87 9.81
CA ARG A 54 -2.21 -14.38 8.43
C ARG A 54 -1.81 -12.90 8.38
N ILE A 55 -2.43 -12.06 9.22
CA ILE A 55 -2.08 -10.65 9.31
C ILE A 55 -0.63 -10.50 9.79
N LEU A 56 -0.24 -11.25 10.82
CA LEU A 56 1.10 -11.21 11.38
C LEU A 56 2.16 -11.68 10.37
N ASP A 57 1.87 -12.75 9.63
CA ASP A 57 2.77 -13.28 8.59
C ASP A 57 2.95 -12.26 7.45
N GLU A 58 1.89 -11.63 6.98
CA GLU A 58 1.95 -10.60 5.94
C GLU A 58 2.74 -9.37 6.39
N ILE A 59 2.49 -8.87 7.61
CA ILE A 59 3.24 -7.76 8.19
C ILE A 59 4.72 -8.12 8.28
N THR A 60 5.04 -9.30 8.80
CA THR A 60 6.42 -9.76 8.95
C THR A 60 7.12 -9.86 7.59
N ALA A 61 6.45 -10.39 6.57
CA ALA A 61 6.98 -10.50 5.23
C ALA A 61 7.24 -9.11 4.60
N ARG A 62 6.32 -8.16 4.79
CA ARG A 62 6.49 -6.79 4.30
C ARG A 62 7.60 -6.04 5.05
N GLU A 63 7.68 -6.16 6.37
CA GLU A 63 8.77 -5.54 7.15
C GLU A 63 10.14 -6.10 6.74
N ALA A 64 10.23 -7.38 6.39
CA ALA A 64 11.45 -7.97 5.85
C ALA A 64 11.88 -7.31 4.52
N ARG A 65 10.94 -6.74 3.76
CA ARG A 65 11.18 -5.98 2.53
C ARG A 65 11.45 -4.49 2.75
N GLY A 66 11.35 -4.01 3.99
CA GLY A 66 11.65 -2.62 4.34
C GLY A 66 10.45 -1.75 4.72
N TYR A 67 9.23 -2.30 4.75
CA TYR A 67 8.07 -1.58 5.27
C TYR A 67 8.21 -1.29 6.76
N THR A 68 7.52 -0.26 7.23
CA THR A 68 7.32 0.00 8.66
C THR A 68 5.91 0.56 8.85
N TYR A 69 5.24 0.04 9.86
CA TYR A 69 3.88 0.48 10.20
C TYR A 69 3.87 1.41 11.42
N ASP A 70 5.03 1.67 12.01
CA ASP A 70 5.19 2.72 13.02
C ASP A 70 4.98 4.08 12.35
N GLY A 71 3.87 4.75 12.69
CA GLY A 71 3.42 5.97 12.03
C GLY A 71 2.90 5.78 10.59
N ALA A 72 2.45 4.58 10.22
CA ALA A 72 1.76 4.29 8.96
C ALA A 72 0.48 3.48 9.21
N ASP A 73 -0.35 3.98 10.10
CA ASP A 73 -1.55 3.33 10.64
C ASP A 73 -2.55 2.92 9.55
N ALA A 74 -2.72 3.76 8.53
CA ALA A 74 -3.64 3.48 7.42
C ALA A 74 -3.21 2.27 6.59
N SER A 75 -1.91 2.12 6.32
CA SER A 75 -1.41 0.93 5.61
C SER A 75 -1.58 -0.34 6.45
N PHE A 76 -1.38 -0.26 7.76
CA PHE A 76 -1.62 -1.39 8.65
C PHE A 76 -3.11 -1.77 8.68
N GLU A 77 -4.00 -0.80 8.85
CA GLU A 77 -5.46 -1.01 8.85
C GLU A 77 -5.94 -1.63 7.53
N LEU A 78 -5.46 -1.13 6.39
CA LEU A 78 -5.81 -1.70 5.08
C LEU A 78 -5.38 -3.15 4.93
N ILE A 79 -4.17 -3.51 5.37
CA ILE A 79 -3.70 -4.91 5.33
C ILE A 79 -4.59 -5.79 6.20
N ALA A 80 -4.83 -5.39 7.45
CA ALA A 80 -5.65 -6.14 8.38
C ALA A 80 -7.06 -6.36 7.81
N ARG A 81 -7.73 -5.29 7.39
CA ARG A 81 -9.10 -5.35 6.84
C ARG A 81 -9.19 -6.09 5.51
N ARG A 82 -8.18 -6.02 4.63
CA ARG A 82 -8.13 -6.81 3.39
C ARG A 82 -8.05 -8.32 3.68
N LEU A 83 -7.24 -8.72 4.65
CA LEU A 83 -7.07 -10.13 5.01
C LEU A 83 -8.30 -10.73 5.71
N ILE A 84 -9.15 -9.91 6.31
CA ILE A 84 -10.44 -10.34 6.86
C ILE A 84 -11.61 -10.14 5.90
N GLY A 85 -11.36 -9.56 4.70
CA GLY A 85 -12.36 -9.41 3.65
C GLY A 85 -13.27 -8.17 3.79
N GLU A 86 -12.85 -7.17 4.58
CA GLU A 86 -13.63 -5.95 4.84
C GLU A 86 -13.31 -4.78 3.88
N VAL A 87 -12.29 -4.91 3.02
CA VAL A 87 -11.97 -3.87 2.03
C VAL A 87 -12.49 -4.28 0.67
N PRO A 88 -13.45 -3.54 0.10
CA PRO A 88 -13.90 -3.78 -1.26
C PRO A 88 -12.76 -3.54 -2.27
N ARG A 89 -12.82 -4.21 -3.41
CA ARG A 89 -11.97 -3.85 -4.55
C ARG A 89 -12.57 -2.64 -5.23
N TYR A 90 -12.08 -1.45 -4.91
CA TYR A 90 -12.54 -0.23 -5.54
C TYR A 90 -12.05 -0.09 -6.97
N PHE A 91 -10.75 -0.31 -7.17
CA PHE A 91 -10.08 -0.21 -8.46
C PHE A 91 -8.77 -1.00 -8.48
N ALA A 92 -8.22 -1.19 -9.66
CA ALA A 92 -6.87 -1.70 -9.88
C ALA A 92 -6.20 -0.85 -10.96
N VAL A 93 -4.92 -0.52 -10.77
CA VAL A 93 -4.14 0.17 -11.79
C VAL A 93 -3.36 -0.87 -12.58
N GLU A 94 -3.56 -0.89 -13.90
CA GLU A 94 -2.88 -1.80 -14.82
C GLU A 94 -1.52 -1.25 -15.23
N SER A 95 -1.45 0.07 -15.53
CA SER A 95 -0.20 0.76 -15.84
C SER A 95 -0.20 2.20 -15.34
N CYS A 96 0.99 2.71 -15.08
CA CYS A 96 1.25 4.10 -14.77
C CYS A 96 2.55 4.51 -15.44
N ASP A 97 2.48 5.45 -16.36
CA ASP A 97 3.62 6.01 -17.07
C ASP A 97 3.81 7.46 -16.64
N VAL A 98 5.06 7.87 -16.42
CA VAL A 98 5.41 9.25 -16.02
C VAL A 98 6.48 9.78 -16.96
N VAL A 99 6.24 10.93 -17.53
CA VAL A 99 7.17 11.60 -18.45
C VAL A 99 7.50 12.99 -17.93
N ASP A 100 8.76 13.21 -17.60
CA ASP A 100 9.29 14.53 -17.30
C ASP A 100 9.78 15.21 -18.57
N VAL A 101 9.18 16.35 -18.93
CA VAL A 101 9.57 17.13 -20.09
C VAL A 101 10.44 18.30 -19.64
N HIS A 102 11.72 18.22 -19.96
CA HIS A 102 12.67 19.31 -19.74
C HIS A 102 12.77 20.15 -20.99
N TYR A 103 12.28 21.39 -20.93
CA TYR A 103 12.48 22.34 -22.02
C TYR A 103 13.84 23.02 -21.86
N ALA A 104 14.69 22.97 -22.91
CA ALA A 104 15.96 23.69 -22.94
C ALA A 104 15.71 25.21 -22.81
N ALA A 105 16.59 25.90 -22.07
CA ALA A 105 16.50 27.32 -21.78
C ALA A 105 16.27 28.15 -23.04
N GLY A 106 15.13 28.82 -23.15
CA GLY A 106 14.75 29.62 -24.31
C GLY A 106 13.32 30.18 -24.26
N GLY A 107 12.64 30.09 -23.12
CA GLY A 107 11.33 30.73 -22.90
C GLY A 107 10.10 29.82 -23.01
N GLY A 108 10.29 28.51 -22.84
CA GLY A 108 9.18 27.58 -22.66
C GLY A 108 8.67 27.57 -21.19
N PRO A 109 7.45 27.05 -20.94
CA PRO A 109 6.92 26.92 -19.60
C PRO A 109 7.86 26.05 -18.73
N ALA A 110 7.86 26.35 -17.44
CA ALA A 110 8.59 25.58 -16.44
C ALA A 110 8.24 24.08 -16.52
N LEU A 111 9.18 23.23 -16.11
CA LEU A 111 9.04 21.77 -15.96
C LEU A 111 7.58 21.32 -15.82
N ALA A 112 7.10 20.58 -16.79
CA ALA A 112 5.82 19.89 -16.69
C ALA A 112 6.08 18.39 -16.68
N THR A 113 5.55 17.73 -15.67
CA THR A 113 5.51 16.27 -15.62
C THR A 113 4.11 15.83 -16.08
N GLU A 114 4.06 14.90 -17.01
CA GLU A 114 2.83 14.24 -17.43
C GLU A 114 2.78 12.82 -16.87
N ALA A 115 1.64 12.43 -16.30
CA ALA A 115 1.36 11.06 -15.91
C ALA A 115 0.16 10.51 -16.68
N SER A 116 0.27 9.27 -17.12
CA SER A 116 -0.79 8.50 -17.77
C SER A 116 -1.06 7.23 -16.99
N VAL A 117 -2.34 6.97 -16.67
CA VAL A 117 -2.74 5.78 -15.91
C VAL A 117 -3.83 5.01 -16.65
N LEU A 118 -3.74 3.69 -16.59
CA LEU A 118 -4.78 2.77 -17.03
C LEU A 118 -5.39 2.09 -15.81
N VAL A 119 -6.66 2.37 -15.55
CA VAL A 119 -7.34 1.98 -14.31
C VAL A 119 -8.57 1.14 -14.61
N HIS A 120 -8.67 -0.01 -13.95
CA HIS A 120 -9.90 -0.79 -13.88
C HIS A 120 -10.67 -0.37 -12.62
N VAL A 121 -11.84 0.21 -12.79
CA VAL A 121 -12.79 0.39 -11.70
C VAL A 121 -13.56 -0.91 -11.54
N ASN A 122 -13.73 -1.39 -10.31
CA ASN A 122 -14.44 -2.64 -10.07
C ASN A 122 -15.88 -2.55 -10.63
N GLY A 123 -16.26 -3.52 -11.46
CA GLY A 123 -17.55 -3.56 -12.15
C GLY A 123 -17.53 -3.06 -13.60
N ASP A 124 -16.50 -2.34 -14.03
CA ASP A 124 -16.35 -1.92 -15.42
C ASP A 124 -15.70 -3.02 -16.26
N ARG A 125 -16.24 -3.22 -17.49
CA ARG A 125 -15.70 -4.21 -18.44
C ARG A 125 -14.41 -3.74 -19.14
N SER A 126 -14.17 -2.44 -19.19
CA SER A 126 -13.03 -1.86 -19.87
C SER A 126 -12.24 -0.95 -18.96
N PRO A 127 -10.90 -0.97 -19.04
CA PRO A 127 -10.07 -0.06 -18.28
C PRO A 127 -10.29 1.40 -18.75
N PHE A 128 -10.08 2.32 -17.84
CA PHE A 128 -10.17 3.75 -18.08
C PHE A 128 -8.77 4.32 -18.24
N TRP A 129 -8.51 4.90 -19.41
CA TRP A 129 -7.29 5.65 -19.67
C TRP A 129 -7.43 7.10 -19.23
N SER A 130 -6.48 7.59 -18.45
CA SER A 130 -6.46 8.98 -18.00
C SER A 130 -5.04 9.53 -17.97
N ASN A 131 -4.91 10.80 -18.35
CA ASN A 131 -3.65 11.54 -18.25
C ASN A 131 -3.86 12.89 -17.55
N ALA A 132 -2.83 13.38 -16.91
CA ALA A 132 -2.80 14.68 -16.28
C ALA A 132 -1.37 15.24 -16.20
N GLU A 133 -1.27 16.56 -16.15
CA GLU A 133 -0.03 17.29 -15.90
C GLU A 133 0.04 17.72 -14.43
N GLY A 134 1.27 17.83 -13.90
CA GLY A 134 1.56 18.32 -12.56
C GLY A 134 2.90 19.06 -12.50
N ALA A 135 3.15 19.77 -11.41
CA ALA A 135 4.44 20.40 -11.15
C ALA A 135 5.56 19.38 -10.89
N GLY A 136 5.19 18.11 -10.66
CA GLY A 136 6.09 16.98 -10.50
C GLY A 136 5.36 15.65 -10.56
N PRO A 137 6.09 14.51 -10.53
CA PRO A 137 5.55 13.18 -10.74
C PRO A 137 4.35 12.85 -9.87
N MET A 138 4.43 13.14 -8.58
CA MET A 138 3.38 12.79 -7.62
C MET A 138 2.08 13.53 -7.87
N GLU A 139 2.16 14.83 -8.17
CA GLU A 139 0.98 15.64 -8.49
C GLU A 139 0.34 15.19 -9.80
N ALA A 140 1.16 14.89 -10.82
CA ALA A 140 0.67 14.38 -12.10
C ALA A 140 -0.06 13.04 -11.93
N ILE A 141 0.54 12.08 -11.19
CA ILE A 141 -0.07 10.78 -10.90
C ILE A 141 -1.37 10.93 -10.13
N GLU A 142 -1.37 11.75 -9.07
CA GLU A 142 -2.54 11.98 -8.22
C GLU A 142 -3.71 12.57 -9.04
N ARG A 143 -3.43 13.55 -9.87
CA ARG A 143 -4.44 14.15 -10.77
C ARG A 143 -4.96 13.16 -11.81
N ALA A 144 -4.08 12.35 -12.40
CA ALA A 144 -4.48 11.32 -13.37
C ALA A 144 -5.37 10.25 -12.72
N LEU A 145 -5.01 9.77 -11.51
CA LEU A 145 -5.81 8.82 -10.73
C LEU A 145 -7.18 9.41 -10.34
N ARG A 146 -7.22 10.65 -9.84
CA ARG A 146 -8.50 11.32 -9.52
C ARG A 146 -9.42 11.42 -10.72
N LYS A 147 -8.87 11.71 -11.88
CA LYS A 147 -9.63 11.81 -13.13
C LYS A 147 -10.16 10.43 -13.55
N ALA A 148 -9.33 9.38 -13.48
CA ALA A 148 -9.74 8.00 -13.75
C ALA A 148 -10.82 7.51 -12.77
N LEU A 149 -10.73 7.92 -11.50
CA LEU A 149 -11.64 7.57 -10.43
C LEU A 149 -12.82 8.52 -10.28
N GLY A 150 -13.30 9.11 -11.39
CA GLY A 150 -14.41 10.08 -11.40
C GLY A 150 -15.69 9.59 -10.73
N CYS A 151 -15.99 8.28 -10.77
CA CYS A 151 -17.11 7.67 -10.04
C CYS A 151 -17.01 7.84 -8.51
N TYR A 152 -15.79 7.99 -7.97
CA TYR A 152 -15.52 8.22 -6.55
C TYR A 152 -15.28 9.69 -6.19
N GLN A 153 -15.52 10.62 -7.11
CA GLN A 153 -15.21 12.05 -6.92
C GLN A 153 -15.81 12.63 -5.63
N LYS A 154 -17.03 12.21 -5.26
CA LYS A 154 -17.68 12.65 -4.02
C LYS A 154 -16.92 12.25 -2.75
N HIS A 155 -16.20 11.11 -2.78
CA HIS A 155 -15.40 10.59 -1.67
C HIS A 155 -13.99 11.18 -1.65
N LEU A 156 -13.46 11.52 -2.82
CA LEU A 156 -12.09 12.03 -2.98
C LEU A 156 -12.00 13.55 -2.94
N LYS A 157 -13.12 14.30 -2.97
CA LYS A 157 -13.11 15.77 -2.99
C LYS A 157 -12.42 16.43 -1.81
N ASP A 158 -12.52 15.79 -0.63
CA ASP A 158 -11.96 16.29 0.62
C ASP A 158 -10.58 15.68 0.95
N PHE A 159 -10.12 14.74 0.15
CA PHE A 159 -8.79 14.15 0.26
C PHE A 159 -7.71 15.16 -0.14
N GLU A 160 -6.73 15.35 0.73
CA GLU A 160 -5.60 16.24 0.52
C GLU A 160 -4.30 15.51 0.83
N PHE A 161 -3.36 15.62 -0.07
CA PHE A 161 -1.99 15.21 0.11
C PHE A 161 -1.24 16.29 0.91
N VAL A 162 -0.65 15.95 2.06
CA VAL A 162 -0.08 16.91 2.99
C VAL A 162 1.44 16.90 2.98
N ASP A 163 2.04 15.71 3.13
CA ASP A 163 3.49 15.56 3.24
C ASP A 163 3.99 14.25 2.63
N TYR A 164 5.27 14.23 2.34
CA TYR A 164 5.92 13.16 1.59
C TYR A 164 7.35 12.97 2.08
N GLU A 165 7.61 11.83 2.71
CA GLU A 165 8.91 11.45 3.24
C GLU A 165 9.51 10.28 2.45
N VAL A 166 10.77 10.43 2.01
CA VAL A 166 11.51 9.41 1.28
C VAL A 166 12.71 8.94 2.09
N ARG A 167 12.89 7.62 2.20
CA ARG A 167 14.08 7.01 2.81
C ARG A 167 14.68 5.95 1.90
N LEU A 168 15.96 6.06 1.65
CA LEU A 168 16.74 5.00 1.03
C LEU A 168 17.13 3.97 2.09
N LEU A 169 16.88 2.71 1.77
CA LEU A 169 17.17 1.57 2.63
C LEU A 169 18.24 0.71 1.97
N THR A 170 19.23 0.29 2.76
CA THR A 170 20.15 -0.76 2.33
C THR A 170 19.50 -2.11 2.62
N HIS A 171 19.21 -2.87 1.56
CA HIS A 171 18.64 -4.20 1.65
C HIS A 171 19.64 -5.23 1.08
N PRO A 172 19.65 -6.50 1.55
CA PRO A 172 20.53 -7.53 1.00
C PRO A 172 20.42 -7.72 -0.51
N ASP A 173 19.23 -7.52 -1.07
CA ASP A 173 18.94 -7.67 -2.50
C ASP A 173 19.14 -6.37 -3.30
N GLY A 174 19.72 -5.32 -2.69
CA GLY A 174 19.98 -4.03 -3.33
C GLY A 174 19.36 -2.85 -2.59
N ALA A 175 19.47 -1.66 -3.18
CA ALA A 175 18.86 -0.47 -2.61
C ALA A 175 17.33 -0.51 -2.78
N MET A 176 16.62 -0.21 -1.71
CA MET A 176 15.17 -0.05 -1.71
C MET A 176 14.81 1.38 -1.30
N THR A 177 13.73 1.88 -1.82
CA THR A 177 13.17 3.17 -1.43
C THR A 177 11.90 2.93 -0.65
N ARG A 178 11.81 3.53 0.54
CA ARG A 178 10.57 3.61 1.30
C ARG A 178 10.01 5.01 1.23
N VAL A 179 8.75 5.10 0.87
CA VAL A 179 8.00 6.36 0.83
C VAL A 179 6.88 6.30 1.85
N ARG A 180 6.74 7.34 2.65
CA ARG A 180 5.61 7.57 3.54
C ARG A 180 4.87 8.81 3.07
N ILE A 181 3.56 8.69 2.95
CA ILE A 181 2.66 9.78 2.57
C ILE A 181 1.78 10.12 3.75
N GLU A 182 1.72 11.40 4.09
CA GLU A 182 0.70 11.97 4.96
C GLU A 182 -0.45 12.52 4.11
N SER A 183 -1.64 12.11 4.45
CA SER A 183 -2.87 12.58 3.82
C SER A 183 -3.86 13.07 4.87
N ARG A 184 -4.79 13.93 4.46
CA ARG A 184 -5.78 14.54 5.35
C ARG A 184 -7.15 14.61 4.70
N SER A 185 -8.19 14.48 5.51
CA SER A 185 -9.54 14.88 5.15
C SER A 185 -9.75 16.36 5.47
N ARG A 186 -10.06 17.18 4.48
CA ARG A 186 -10.41 18.60 4.72
C ARG A 186 -11.70 18.75 5.51
N ALA A 187 -12.63 17.81 5.37
CA ALA A 187 -13.92 17.86 6.03
C ALA A 187 -13.82 17.59 7.53
N THR A 188 -12.99 16.61 7.94
CA THR A 188 -12.87 16.18 9.35
C THR A 188 -11.59 16.67 10.01
N GLY A 189 -10.57 17.07 9.23
CA GLY A 189 -9.23 17.36 9.74
C GLY A 189 -8.45 16.11 10.15
N GLU A 190 -8.97 14.91 9.93
CA GLU A 190 -8.30 13.66 10.25
C GLU A 190 -7.10 13.43 9.33
N HIS A 191 -5.97 13.02 9.91
CA HIS A 191 -4.74 12.70 9.21
C HIS A 191 -4.51 11.20 9.23
N TRP A 192 -3.89 10.68 8.17
CA TRP A 192 -3.44 9.28 8.10
C TRP A 192 -2.17 9.15 7.29
N PHE A 193 -1.47 8.07 7.52
CA PHE A 193 -0.20 7.80 6.89
C PHE A 193 -0.22 6.46 6.16
N THR A 194 0.33 6.47 4.94
CA THR A 194 0.52 5.25 4.14
C THR A 194 1.97 5.08 3.75
N VAL A 195 2.37 3.85 3.47
CA VAL A 195 3.74 3.50 3.13
C VAL A 195 3.80 2.61 1.89
N GLY A 196 4.78 2.90 1.02
CA GLY A 196 5.14 2.07 -0.12
C GLY A 196 6.64 1.77 -0.10
N VAL A 197 7.04 0.62 -0.61
CA VAL A 197 8.45 0.19 -0.69
C VAL A 197 8.72 -0.47 -2.02
N ALA A 198 9.65 0.10 -2.79
CA ALA A 198 10.05 -0.42 -4.09
C ALA A 198 11.53 -0.11 -4.37
N PRO A 199 12.15 -0.74 -5.40
CA PRO A 199 13.52 -0.42 -5.80
C PRO A 199 13.71 1.03 -6.24
N ASN A 200 12.68 1.65 -6.82
CA ASN A 200 12.74 3.06 -7.23
C ASN A 200 11.71 3.92 -6.51
N ILE A 201 11.93 5.22 -6.54
CA ILE A 201 11.12 6.21 -5.83
C ILE A 201 9.70 6.33 -6.42
N LEU A 202 9.55 6.23 -7.74
CA LEU A 202 8.24 6.39 -8.39
C LEU A 202 7.30 5.25 -8.01
N ASP A 203 7.78 4.00 -8.07
CA ASP A 203 6.97 2.83 -7.70
C ASP A 203 6.60 2.84 -6.21
N ALA A 204 7.56 3.19 -5.33
CA ALA A 204 7.30 3.31 -3.90
C ALA A 204 6.26 4.41 -3.59
N SER A 205 6.37 5.52 -4.29
CA SER A 205 5.43 6.65 -4.16
C SER A 205 4.05 6.32 -4.69
N PHE A 206 4.02 5.67 -5.84
CA PHE A 206 2.78 5.21 -6.46
C PHE A 206 2.04 4.22 -5.54
N GLU A 207 2.75 3.24 -4.98
CA GLU A 207 2.17 2.29 -4.01
C GLU A 207 1.57 3.02 -2.81
N ALA A 208 2.32 3.93 -2.16
CA ALA A 208 1.83 4.68 -1.01
C ALA A 208 0.61 5.55 -1.36
N LEU A 209 0.58 6.16 -2.54
CA LEU A 209 -0.54 6.99 -3.01
C LEU A 209 -1.79 6.15 -3.27
N VAL A 210 -1.66 5.01 -3.95
CA VAL A 210 -2.76 4.07 -4.19
C VAL A 210 -3.35 3.56 -2.87
N GLU A 211 -2.49 3.23 -1.89
CA GLU A 211 -2.93 2.87 -0.54
C GLU A 211 -3.71 4.02 0.13
N SER A 212 -3.23 5.27 0.01
CA SER A 212 -3.92 6.42 0.59
C SER A 212 -5.29 6.68 -0.03
N ILE A 213 -5.43 6.51 -1.35
CA ILE A 213 -6.72 6.61 -2.03
C ILE A 213 -7.66 5.48 -1.55
N ASN A 214 -7.19 4.23 -1.49
CA ASN A 214 -7.98 3.10 -1.00
C ASN A 214 -8.45 3.33 0.45
N TYR A 215 -7.58 3.86 1.31
CA TYR A 215 -7.94 4.18 2.68
C TYR A 215 -9.02 5.27 2.76
N THR A 216 -8.89 6.32 1.94
CA THR A 216 -9.90 7.37 1.82
C THR A 216 -11.26 6.81 1.42
N LEU A 217 -11.30 5.91 0.44
CA LEU A 217 -12.53 5.26 0.01
C LEU A 217 -13.14 4.38 1.10
N LEU A 218 -12.29 3.64 1.82
CA LEU A 218 -12.71 2.82 2.96
C LEU A 218 -13.33 3.67 4.07
N LYS A 219 -12.62 4.71 4.52
CA LYS A 219 -13.07 5.60 5.62
C LYS A 219 -14.33 6.38 5.27
N SER A 220 -14.52 6.72 4.00
CA SER A 220 -15.72 7.40 3.52
C SER A 220 -16.89 6.46 3.21
N ASN A 221 -16.77 5.16 3.53
CA ASN A 221 -17.75 4.12 3.23
C ASN A 221 -18.16 4.12 1.74
N ALA A 222 -17.17 4.25 0.85
CA ALA A 222 -17.43 4.14 -0.58
C ALA A 222 -17.88 2.72 -0.92
N GLU A 223 -18.94 2.61 -1.71
CA GLU A 223 -19.37 1.32 -2.24
C GLU A 223 -18.52 0.97 -3.45
N ALA A 224 -18.06 -0.29 -3.53
CA ALA A 224 -17.52 -0.77 -4.79
C ALA A 224 -18.64 -0.81 -5.82
N PRO A 225 -18.42 -0.33 -7.05
CA PRO A 225 -19.43 -0.45 -8.08
C PRO A 225 -19.81 -1.92 -8.27
N HIS A 226 -21.10 -2.19 -8.27
CA HIS A 226 -21.57 -3.55 -8.53
C HIS A 226 -21.19 -3.96 -9.94
N ALA A 227 -20.58 -5.14 -10.10
CA ALA A 227 -20.45 -5.75 -11.42
C ALA A 227 -21.86 -5.81 -12.02
N LEU A 228 -22.06 -5.13 -13.16
CA LEU A 228 -23.33 -5.24 -13.88
C LEU A 228 -23.57 -6.72 -14.15
N ALA A 229 -24.65 -7.25 -13.56
CA ALA A 229 -25.07 -8.62 -13.78
C ALA A 229 -25.19 -8.83 -15.29
N SER A 230 -24.48 -9.84 -15.79
CA SER A 230 -24.45 -10.26 -17.21
C SER A 230 -25.77 -10.85 -17.60
#